data_efb55d4860de14ab4232f6f496e9c5fa
#
_entry.id   efb55d4860de14ab4232f6f496e9c5fa
#
_cell.length_a   1.000
_cell.length_b   1.000
_cell.length_c   1.000
_cell.angle_alpha   90.00
_cell.angle_beta   90.00
_cell.angle_gamma   90.00
#
_symmetry.space_group_name_H-M   'P 1'
#
loop_
_entity.id
_entity.type
_entity.pdbx_description
1 polymer ?
#
loop_
_entity_poly.entity_id
_entity_poly.type
_entity_poly.pdbx_seq_one_letter_code
_entity_poly.pdbx_strand_id
1 'polypeptide(L)'
;MRIANVVSDSIVDGPGLRFTVFTQGCPHRCPGCHNPETHDPAGGRAVTVEELAEQMLSNPLTDGLTLSGGEPFDQAGECAALAARAKESGLNVWAYTGYCYETLLEKENPDVLALLAQVDVLVDGPFVESLKSYDALFRGSTNQRLIDVAKSRASGAVVLWSRPDPLAHFTRPES
;
A
#
# COMPACT_ATOMS: atom_id res chain seq x y z
N MET A 1 8.52 14.34 -1.27
CA MET A 1 7.51 13.84 -0.32
C MET A 1 8.00 13.91 1.12
N ARG A 2 7.10 13.79 2.06
CA ARG A 2 7.43 13.78 3.50
C ARG A 2 7.18 12.40 4.08
N ILE A 3 8.18 11.82 4.77
CA ILE A 3 8.12 10.45 5.28
C ILE A 3 8.47 10.41 6.77
N ALA A 4 7.89 9.46 7.48
CA ALA A 4 8.26 9.11 8.84
C ALA A 4 9.47 8.16 8.85
N ASN A 5 9.41 7.11 8.05
CA ASN A 5 10.43 6.06 8.01
C ASN A 5 10.44 5.31 6.68
N VAL A 6 11.47 4.50 6.50
CA VAL A 6 11.60 3.48 5.43
C VAL A 6 12.04 2.16 6.06
N VAL A 7 11.46 1.06 5.64
CA VAL A 7 11.91 -0.30 5.95
C VAL A 7 12.25 -1.00 4.64
N SER A 8 13.54 -1.34 4.44
CA SER A 8 14.02 -1.88 3.17
C SER A 8 13.66 -3.34 2.93
N ASP A 9 13.39 -4.09 4.01
CA ASP A 9 13.27 -5.56 3.98
C ASP A 9 12.05 -6.03 4.79
N SER A 10 10.90 -5.37 4.62
CA SER A 10 9.67 -5.76 5.31
C SER A 10 9.08 -7.04 4.72
N ILE A 11 8.65 -7.95 5.59
CA ILE A 11 7.94 -9.19 5.23
C ILE A 11 6.49 -9.21 5.75
N VAL A 12 6.05 -8.12 6.38
CA VAL A 12 4.72 -8.01 7.02
C VAL A 12 3.78 -7.03 6.29
N ASP A 13 4.32 -6.17 5.43
CA ASP A 13 3.58 -5.11 4.76
C ASP A 13 3.10 -5.51 3.34
N GLY A 14 2.96 -6.80 3.09
CA GLY A 14 2.57 -7.39 1.82
C GLY A 14 3.32 -8.69 1.53
N PRO A 15 3.04 -9.37 0.42
CA PRO A 15 3.72 -10.60 0.05
C PRO A 15 5.14 -10.33 -0.47
N GLY A 16 6.07 -11.24 -0.16
CA GLY A 16 7.48 -11.14 -0.55
C GLY A 16 8.27 -10.14 0.30
N LEU A 17 9.44 -9.75 -0.21
CA LEU A 17 10.30 -8.76 0.42
C LEU A 17 9.92 -7.35 -0.07
N ARG A 18 9.50 -6.49 0.86
CA ARG A 18 8.93 -5.18 0.53
C ARG A 18 9.86 -4.03 0.90
N PHE A 19 10.02 -3.09 -0.02
CA PHE A 19 10.49 -1.76 0.33
C PHE A 19 9.27 -0.95 0.80
N THR A 20 9.19 -0.69 2.11
CA THR A 20 8.03 -0.02 2.70
C THR A 20 8.37 1.42 3.05
N VAL A 21 7.61 2.36 2.51
CA VAL A 21 7.69 3.79 2.81
C VAL A 21 6.53 4.18 3.71
N PHE A 22 6.85 4.68 4.89
CA PHE A 22 5.87 5.23 5.83
C PHE A 22 5.77 6.73 5.60
N THR A 23 4.69 7.19 4.96
CA THR A 23 4.44 8.61 4.74
C THR A 23 4.19 9.34 6.05
N GLN A 24 4.39 10.65 6.06
CA GLN A 24 4.14 11.52 7.22
C GLN A 24 2.90 12.39 6.97
N GLY A 25 2.07 12.54 7.99
CA GLY A 25 0.77 13.20 7.94
C GLY A 25 -0.37 12.20 7.75
N CYS A 26 -1.35 12.21 8.65
CA CYS A 26 -2.55 11.38 8.55
C CYS A 26 -3.74 12.10 9.18
N PRO A 27 -4.82 12.38 8.42
CA PRO A 27 -6.00 13.08 8.94
C PRO A 27 -6.92 12.14 9.74
N HIS A 28 -6.79 10.81 9.56
CA HIS A 28 -7.72 9.82 10.13
C HIS A 28 -7.60 9.70 11.65
N ARG A 29 -6.38 9.77 12.20
CA ARG A 29 -6.10 9.71 13.65
C ARG A 29 -6.84 8.56 14.35
N CYS A 30 -6.82 7.38 13.75
CA CYS A 30 -7.53 6.20 14.27
C CYS A 30 -7.12 5.87 15.70
N PRO A 31 -8.06 5.64 16.64
CA PRO A 31 -7.74 5.13 17.97
C PRO A 31 -6.96 3.81 17.87
N GLY A 32 -5.88 3.68 18.67
CA GLY A 32 -5.02 2.49 18.64
C GLY A 32 -4.18 2.32 17.38
N CYS A 33 -4.01 3.38 16.57
CA CYS A 33 -3.17 3.36 15.38
C CYS A 33 -1.80 2.75 15.64
N HIS A 34 -1.29 1.93 14.71
CA HIS A 34 0.02 1.29 14.86
C HIS A 34 1.19 2.27 14.68
N ASN A 35 0.97 3.40 13.99
CA ASN A 35 1.99 4.40 13.66
C ASN A 35 1.55 5.81 14.09
N PRO A 36 1.24 6.06 15.38
CA PRO A 36 0.70 7.34 15.83
C PRO A 36 1.67 8.51 15.59
N GLU A 37 2.99 8.25 15.52
CA GLU A 37 4.02 9.23 15.20
C GLU A 37 3.89 9.80 13.79
N THR A 38 3.19 9.13 12.90
CA THR A 38 2.95 9.58 11.52
C THR A 38 1.79 10.57 11.39
N HIS A 39 1.03 10.84 12.46
CA HIS A 39 -0.17 11.69 12.39
C HIS A 39 0.14 13.17 12.14
N ASP A 40 1.23 13.69 12.73
CA ASP A 40 1.59 15.10 12.60
C ASP A 40 2.18 15.38 11.21
N PRO A 41 1.52 16.18 10.35
CA PRO A 41 2.04 16.50 9.03
C PRO A 41 3.34 17.33 9.05
N ALA A 42 3.68 17.97 10.18
CA ALA A 42 4.93 18.69 10.33
C ALA A 42 6.11 17.79 10.76
N GLY A 43 5.82 16.56 11.21
CA GLY A 43 6.82 15.57 11.63
C GLY A 43 7.62 14.99 10.47
N GLY A 44 8.40 13.96 10.77
CA GLY A 44 9.18 13.22 9.78
C GLY A 44 10.25 14.07 9.07
N ARG A 45 10.66 13.64 7.89
CA ARG A 45 11.68 14.31 7.05
C ARG A 45 11.24 14.41 5.59
N ALA A 46 11.73 15.44 4.89
CA ALA A 46 11.57 15.56 3.45
C ALA A 46 12.60 14.65 2.74
N VAL A 47 12.17 13.99 1.68
CA VAL A 47 12.99 13.18 0.78
C VAL A 47 12.51 13.36 -0.66
N THR A 48 13.39 13.15 -1.62
CA THR A 48 13.00 13.12 -3.02
C THR A 48 12.49 11.73 -3.43
N VAL A 49 11.72 11.68 -4.50
CA VAL A 49 11.27 10.41 -5.08
C VAL A 49 12.48 9.62 -5.62
N GLU A 50 13.46 10.32 -6.18
CA GLU A 50 14.68 9.74 -6.72
C GLU A 50 15.50 9.02 -5.64
N GLU A 51 15.70 9.67 -4.48
CA GLU A 51 16.41 9.05 -3.35
C GLU A 51 15.72 7.76 -2.87
N LEU A 52 14.38 7.76 -2.80
CA LEU A 52 13.63 6.56 -2.42
C LEU A 52 13.68 5.47 -3.49
N ALA A 53 13.61 5.85 -4.77
CA ALA A 53 13.71 4.92 -5.88
C ALA A 53 15.10 4.25 -5.93
N GLU A 54 16.18 5.02 -5.74
CA GLU A 54 17.54 4.49 -5.66
C GLU A 54 17.70 3.50 -4.50
N GLN A 55 17.18 3.84 -3.31
CA GLN A 55 17.20 2.94 -2.16
C GLN A 55 16.40 1.66 -2.41
N MET A 56 15.19 1.78 -2.97
CA MET A 56 14.34 0.64 -3.32
C MET A 56 15.01 -0.32 -4.29
N LEU A 57 15.66 0.21 -5.32
CA LEU A 57 16.30 -0.57 -6.39
C LEU A 57 17.71 -1.06 -6.02
N SER A 58 18.27 -0.60 -4.90
CA SER A 58 19.60 -1.04 -4.44
C SER A 58 19.61 -2.51 -3.97
N ASN A 59 18.48 -3.03 -3.50
CA ASN A 59 18.34 -4.43 -3.11
C ASN A 59 17.70 -5.25 -4.25
N PRO A 60 18.45 -6.13 -4.95
CA PRO A 60 17.90 -6.92 -6.04
C PRO A 60 16.89 -8.00 -5.61
N LEU A 61 16.73 -8.21 -4.30
CA LEU A 61 15.76 -9.17 -3.74
C LEU A 61 14.41 -8.52 -3.43
N THR A 62 14.26 -7.21 -3.66
CA THR A 62 13.00 -6.52 -3.43
C THR A 62 11.93 -7.02 -4.41
N ASP A 63 10.82 -7.56 -3.88
CA ASP A 63 9.68 -8.04 -4.68
C ASP A 63 8.67 -6.92 -4.98
N GLY A 64 8.66 -5.86 -4.19
CA GLY A 64 7.70 -4.77 -4.41
C GLY A 64 7.81 -3.60 -3.45
N LEU A 65 7.09 -2.54 -3.81
CA LEU A 65 6.90 -1.33 -3.02
C LEU A 65 5.63 -1.44 -2.16
N THR A 66 5.72 -1.00 -0.90
CA THR A 66 4.54 -0.75 -0.07
C THR A 66 4.53 0.70 0.39
N LEU A 67 3.42 1.39 0.15
CA LEU A 67 3.14 2.73 0.64
C LEU A 67 2.23 2.61 1.86
N SER A 68 2.70 3.08 3.01
CA SER A 68 2.05 2.93 4.31
C SER A 68 2.33 4.16 5.20
N GLY A 69 2.18 4.01 6.52
CA GLY A 69 2.55 5.00 7.52
C GLY A 69 1.43 5.96 7.87
N GLY A 70 1.51 7.22 7.45
CA GLY A 70 0.45 8.21 7.55
C GLY A 70 -0.67 7.94 6.55
N GLU A 71 -0.94 8.90 5.67
CA GLU A 71 -1.91 8.71 4.57
C GLU A 71 -1.21 8.94 3.22
N PRO A 72 -0.87 7.87 2.47
CA PRO A 72 -0.20 8.01 1.18
C PRO A 72 -1.00 8.82 0.15
N PHE A 73 -2.34 8.77 0.22
CA PHE A 73 -3.20 9.49 -0.72
C PHE A 73 -3.30 11.00 -0.43
N ASP A 74 -2.81 11.46 0.72
CA ASP A 74 -2.65 12.89 0.99
C ASP A 74 -1.34 13.45 0.37
N GLN A 75 -0.43 12.57 -0.08
CA GLN A 75 0.76 12.87 -0.86
C GLN A 75 0.74 12.10 -2.20
N ALA A 76 -0.45 12.01 -2.81
CA ALA A 76 -0.71 11.12 -3.93
C ALA A 76 0.20 11.34 -5.14
N GLY A 77 0.56 12.59 -5.46
CA GLY A 77 1.41 12.90 -6.61
C GLY A 77 2.81 12.30 -6.50
N GLU A 78 3.49 12.52 -5.37
CA GLU A 78 4.82 11.95 -5.16
C GLU A 78 4.77 10.43 -4.94
N CYS A 79 3.73 9.93 -4.27
CA CYS A 79 3.50 8.49 -4.14
C CYS A 79 3.27 7.81 -5.49
N ALA A 80 2.52 8.45 -6.40
CA ALA A 80 2.32 7.96 -7.77
C ALA A 80 3.63 7.92 -8.56
N ALA A 81 4.46 8.96 -8.43
CA ALA A 81 5.77 9.00 -9.08
C ALA A 81 6.69 7.87 -8.59
N LEU A 82 6.76 7.63 -7.27
CA LEU A 82 7.54 6.53 -6.72
C LEU A 82 7.00 5.16 -7.16
N ALA A 83 5.67 5.00 -7.15
CA ALA A 83 5.01 3.78 -7.60
C ALA A 83 5.28 3.49 -9.08
N ALA A 84 5.30 4.52 -9.94
CA ALA A 84 5.67 4.38 -11.34
C ALA A 84 7.10 3.84 -11.51
N ARG A 85 8.07 4.35 -10.73
CA ARG A 85 9.47 3.83 -10.74
C ARG A 85 9.54 2.35 -10.32
N ALA A 86 8.72 1.95 -9.34
CA ALA A 86 8.60 0.54 -8.95
C ALA A 86 8.06 -0.31 -10.12
N LYS A 87 6.98 0.14 -10.76
CA LYS A 87 6.36 -0.57 -11.90
C LYS A 87 7.29 -0.67 -13.11
N GLU A 88 8.03 0.39 -13.46
CA GLU A 88 9.04 0.39 -14.52
C GLU A 88 10.15 -0.66 -14.28
N SER A 89 10.43 -0.96 -13.00
CA SER A 89 11.42 -1.96 -12.58
C SER A 89 10.82 -3.36 -12.38
N GLY A 90 9.55 -3.57 -12.74
CA GLY A 90 8.87 -4.86 -12.63
C GLY A 90 8.39 -5.21 -11.21
N LEU A 91 8.45 -4.27 -10.27
CA LEU A 91 7.99 -4.45 -8.90
C LEU A 91 6.48 -4.27 -8.80
N ASN A 92 5.82 -5.05 -7.94
CA ASN A 92 4.41 -4.82 -7.63
C ASN A 92 4.26 -3.74 -6.54
N VAL A 93 3.11 -3.06 -6.53
CA VAL A 93 2.83 -1.93 -5.64
C VAL A 93 1.63 -2.21 -4.76
N TRP A 94 1.83 -2.10 -3.45
CA TRP A 94 0.78 -2.12 -2.43
C TRP A 94 0.65 -0.75 -1.81
N ALA A 95 -0.58 -0.37 -1.45
CA ALA A 95 -0.82 0.87 -0.71
C ALA A 95 -1.86 0.65 0.38
N TYR A 96 -1.61 1.26 1.54
CA TYR A 96 -2.56 1.35 2.65
C TYR A 96 -3.20 2.72 2.66
N THR A 97 -4.48 2.77 3.00
CA THR A 97 -5.21 4.04 3.16
C THR A 97 -6.33 3.91 4.20
N GLY A 98 -6.57 4.98 4.93
CA GLY A 98 -7.74 5.08 5.79
C GLY A 98 -9.02 5.44 5.05
N TYR A 99 -8.94 5.88 3.79
CA TYR A 99 -10.10 6.10 2.94
C TYR A 99 -10.67 4.78 2.42
N CYS A 100 -11.96 4.76 2.05
CA CYS A 100 -12.51 3.68 1.24
C CYS A 100 -12.19 3.91 -0.24
N TYR A 101 -12.04 2.84 -1.01
CA TYR A 101 -11.72 2.86 -2.44
C TYR A 101 -12.71 3.73 -3.23
N GLU A 102 -14.00 3.60 -2.91
CA GLU A 102 -15.07 4.36 -3.53
C GLU A 102 -14.89 5.87 -3.29
N THR A 103 -14.55 6.25 -2.04
CA THR A 103 -14.28 7.65 -1.68
C THR A 103 -13.07 8.22 -2.42
N LEU A 104 -12.04 7.41 -2.68
CA LEU A 104 -10.88 7.85 -3.47
C LEU A 104 -11.27 8.12 -4.92
N LEU A 105 -12.16 7.33 -5.50
CA LEU A 105 -12.67 7.55 -6.86
C LEU A 105 -13.55 8.81 -6.93
N GLU A 106 -14.42 9.03 -5.94
CA GLU A 106 -15.32 10.20 -5.86
C GLU A 106 -14.59 11.55 -5.73
N LYS A 107 -13.35 11.54 -5.24
CA LYS A 107 -12.54 12.77 -5.14
C LYS A 107 -12.20 13.40 -6.49
N GLU A 108 -12.23 12.62 -7.58
CA GLU A 108 -11.87 13.06 -8.95
C GLU A 108 -10.50 13.80 -9.01
N ASN A 109 -9.65 13.61 -8.01
CA ASN A 109 -8.34 14.22 -7.94
C ASN A 109 -7.38 13.47 -8.88
N PRO A 110 -6.75 14.16 -9.86
CA PRO A 110 -5.88 13.50 -10.84
C PRO A 110 -4.69 12.78 -10.21
N ASP A 111 -4.09 13.29 -9.13
CA ASP A 111 -2.98 12.65 -8.45
C ASP A 111 -3.42 11.38 -7.73
N VAL A 112 -4.60 11.38 -7.08
CA VAL A 112 -5.20 10.20 -6.46
C VAL A 112 -5.48 9.12 -7.50
N LEU A 113 -6.05 9.50 -8.64
CA LEU A 113 -6.32 8.56 -9.74
C LEU A 113 -5.03 8.03 -10.38
N ALA A 114 -3.99 8.88 -10.49
CA ALA A 114 -2.67 8.47 -10.95
C ALA A 114 -2.03 7.44 -10.00
N LEU A 115 -2.10 7.66 -8.68
CA LEU A 115 -1.61 6.69 -7.70
C LEU A 115 -2.40 5.38 -7.78
N LEU A 116 -3.73 5.43 -7.79
CA LEU A 116 -4.57 4.23 -7.95
C LEU A 116 -4.24 3.45 -9.23
N ALA A 117 -3.82 4.13 -10.30
CA ALA A 117 -3.43 3.47 -11.53
C ALA A 117 -2.14 2.64 -11.42
N GLN A 118 -1.27 2.95 -10.45
CA GLN A 118 -0.02 2.23 -10.20
C GLN A 118 -0.16 1.13 -9.15
N VAL A 119 -1.18 1.21 -8.28
CA VAL A 119 -1.38 0.26 -7.18
C VAL A 119 -1.98 -1.05 -7.70
N ASP A 120 -1.34 -2.17 -7.36
CA ASP A 120 -1.84 -3.52 -7.65
C ASP A 120 -2.85 -3.97 -6.58
N VAL A 121 -2.50 -3.75 -5.31
CA VAL A 121 -3.39 -4.08 -4.18
C VAL A 121 -3.51 -2.89 -3.24
N LEU A 122 -4.75 -2.50 -2.98
CA LEU A 122 -5.09 -1.46 -2.01
C LEU A 122 -5.63 -2.11 -0.74
N VAL A 123 -5.02 -1.78 0.40
CA VAL A 123 -5.58 -2.09 1.73
C VAL A 123 -6.34 -0.86 2.19
N ASP A 124 -7.66 -0.90 2.11
CA ASP A 124 -8.54 0.26 2.31
C ASP A 124 -9.35 0.20 3.61
N GLY A 125 -9.75 1.37 4.05
CA GLY A 125 -10.58 1.59 5.22
C GLY A 125 -9.79 1.91 6.50
N PRO A 126 -10.41 2.65 7.43
CA PRO A 126 -9.76 3.06 8.66
C PRO A 126 -9.46 1.85 9.56
N PHE A 127 -8.37 1.94 10.33
CA PHE A 127 -8.13 0.99 11.41
C PHE A 127 -9.21 1.15 12.50
N VAL A 128 -9.80 0.04 12.90
CA VAL A 128 -10.81 -0.03 13.98
C VAL A 128 -10.29 -0.93 15.09
N GLU A 129 -9.95 -0.33 16.23
CA GLU A 129 -9.29 -1.02 17.34
C GLU A 129 -10.10 -2.22 17.86
N SER A 130 -11.43 -2.10 17.96
CA SER A 130 -12.30 -3.20 18.39
C SER A 130 -12.36 -4.38 17.40
N LEU A 131 -11.89 -4.18 16.18
CA LEU A 131 -11.81 -5.19 15.11
C LEU A 131 -10.36 -5.60 14.79
N LYS A 132 -9.41 -5.21 15.66
CA LYS A 132 -8.00 -5.59 15.53
C LYS A 132 -7.86 -7.11 15.50
N SER A 133 -7.06 -7.61 14.56
CA SER A 133 -6.82 -9.03 14.41
C SER A 133 -5.41 -9.30 13.91
N TYR A 134 -4.70 -10.20 14.58
CA TYR A 134 -3.39 -10.68 14.13
C TYR A 134 -3.49 -11.77 13.07
N ASP A 135 -4.68 -12.39 12.90
CA ASP A 135 -4.96 -13.40 11.89
C ASP A 135 -5.37 -12.76 10.54
N ALA A 136 -5.67 -11.46 10.55
CA ALA A 136 -6.05 -10.72 9.36
C ALA A 136 -4.79 -10.40 8.52
N LEU A 137 -4.46 -11.28 7.58
CA LEU A 137 -3.26 -11.18 6.75
C LEU A 137 -3.15 -9.79 6.09
N PHE A 138 -2.02 -9.10 6.31
CA PHE A 138 -1.69 -7.77 5.78
C PHE A 138 -2.68 -6.65 6.14
N ARG A 139 -3.46 -6.79 7.22
CA ARG A 139 -4.45 -5.80 7.69
C ARG A 139 -4.34 -5.63 9.19
N GLY A 140 -4.60 -4.42 9.67
CA GLY A 140 -4.61 -4.13 11.10
C GLY A 140 -5.93 -4.54 11.78
N SER A 141 -7.05 -4.50 11.05
CA SER A 141 -8.39 -4.83 11.54
C SER A 141 -9.24 -5.50 10.48
N THR A 142 -10.23 -6.29 10.89
CA THR A 142 -11.01 -7.17 9.99
C THR A 142 -11.95 -6.43 9.05
N ASN A 143 -12.28 -5.17 9.34
CA ASN A 143 -13.08 -4.32 8.46
C ASN A 143 -12.32 -3.85 7.21
N GLN A 144 -10.98 -3.83 7.25
CA GLN A 144 -10.17 -3.42 6.10
C GLN A 144 -10.26 -4.46 4.97
N ARG A 145 -10.26 -3.98 3.72
CA ARG A 145 -10.35 -4.82 2.53
C ARG A 145 -9.00 -4.85 1.81
N LEU A 146 -8.65 -6.00 1.24
CA LEU A 146 -7.58 -6.11 0.25
C LEU A 146 -8.24 -6.09 -1.13
N ILE A 147 -8.01 -5.03 -1.89
CA ILE A 147 -8.68 -4.80 -3.17
C ILE A 147 -7.69 -5.00 -4.32
N ASP A 148 -8.03 -5.87 -5.27
CA ASP A 148 -7.35 -5.98 -6.55
C ASP A 148 -7.77 -4.78 -7.41
N VAL A 149 -6.91 -3.77 -7.49
CA VAL A 149 -7.25 -2.48 -8.12
C VAL A 149 -7.48 -2.64 -9.62
N ALA A 150 -6.66 -3.43 -10.29
CA ALA A 150 -6.78 -3.64 -11.74
C ALA A 150 -8.11 -4.30 -12.11
N LYS A 151 -8.49 -5.38 -11.40
CA LYS A 151 -9.78 -6.06 -11.62
C LYS A 151 -10.96 -5.18 -11.24
N SER A 152 -10.85 -4.43 -10.14
CA SER A 152 -11.92 -3.52 -9.71
C SER A 152 -12.18 -2.42 -10.74
N ARG A 153 -11.13 -1.84 -11.31
CA ARG A 153 -11.26 -0.84 -12.38
C ARG A 153 -11.87 -1.43 -13.65
N ALA A 154 -11.46 -2.64 -14.02
CA ALA A 154 -11.97 -3.31 -15.23
C ALA A 154 -13.44 -3.69 -15.12
N SER A 155 -13.90 -4.10 -13.93
CA SER A 155 -15.29 -4.53 -13.70
C SER A 155 -16.24 -3.40 -13.31
N GLY A 156 -15.71 -2.24 -12.89
CA GLY A 156 -16.51 -1.15 -12.31
C GLY A 156 -17.06 -1.45 -10.90
N ALA A 157 -16.60 -2.52 -10.26
CA ALA A 157 -17.01 -2.94 -8.91
C ALA A 157 -15.80 -3.41 -8.11
N VAL A 158 -15.85 -3.32 -6.77
CA VAL A 158 -14.76 -3.80 -5.91
C VAL A 158 -14.57 -5.31 -6.08
N VAL A 159 -13.36 -5.70 -6.46
CA VAL A 159 -12.90 -7.09 -6.52
C VAL A 159 -11.86 -7.30 -5.42
N LEU A 160 -12.12 -8.21 -4.50
CA LEU A 160 -11.19 -8.51 -3.42
C LEU A 160 -9.99 -9.30 -3.96
N TRP A 161 -8.81 -8.91 -3.49
CA TRP A 161 -7.58 -9.64 -3.75
C TRP A 161 -7.54 -10.93 -2.93
N SER A 162 -7.12 -12.01 -3.54
CA SER A 162 -6.82 -13.27 -2.88
C SER A 162 -5.38 -13.66 -3.16
N ARG A 163 -4.72 -14.23 -2.14
CA ARG A 163 -3.36 -14.76 -2.33
C ARG A 163 -3.37 -15.81 -3.43
N PRO A 164 -2.50 -15.68 -4.44
CA PRO A 164 -2.35 -16.74 -5.44
C PRO A 164 -2.02 -18.06 -4.74
N ASP A 165 -2.72 -19.12 -5.11
CA ASP A 165 -2.39 -20.46 -4.64
C ASP A 165 -1.05 -20.88 -5.28
N PRO A 166 0.03 -21.07 -4.50
CA PRO A 166 1.32 -21.48 -5.03
C PRO A 166 1.28 -22.88 -5.66
N LEU A 167 0.24 -23.68 -5.37
CA LEU A 167 0.05 -25.01 -5.89
C LEU A 167 -0.98 -25.09 -7.04
N ALA A 168 -1.53 -23.96 -7.49
CA ALA A 168 -2.53 -23.91 -8.57
C ALA A 168 -2.05 -24.56 -9.88
N HIS A 169 -0.74 -24.70 -10.08
CA HIS A 169 -0.12 -25.33 -11.25
C HIS A 169 0.26 -26.79 -11.02
N PHE A 170 0.10 -27.32 -9.82
CA PHE A 170 0.34 -28.73 -9.51
C PHE A 170 -0.94 -29.52 -9.74
N THR A 171 -1.07 -30.13 -10.93
CA THR A 171 -2.01 -31.23 -11.12
C THR A 171 -1.46 -32.46 -10.37
N ARG A 172 -2.20 -32.97 -9.38
CA ARG A 172 -1.87 -34.29 -8.81
C ARG A 172 -1.89 -35.31 -9.94
N PRO A 173 -0.82 -36.15 -10.09
CA PRO A 173 -0.93 -37.30 -10.97
C PRO A 173 -2.11 -38.15 -10.50
N GLU A 174 -3.00 -38.50 -11.43
CA GLU A 174 -4.07 -39.47 -11.15
C GLU A 174 -3.42 -40.79 -10.74
N SER A 175 -3.80 -41.30 -9.57
CA SER A 175 -3.33 -42.58 -9.01
C SER A 175 -4.05 -43.74 -9.68
#